data_971626771fe9cf044cf5d3e80f46b9ce
#
_entry.id   971626771fe9cf044cf5d3e80f46b9ce
#
_cell.length_a   1.000
_cell.length_b   1.000
_cell.length_c   1.000
_cell.angle_alpha   90.00
_cell.angle_beta   90.00
_cell.angle_gamma   90.00
#
_symmetry.space_group_name_H-M   'P 1'
#
loop_
_entity.id
_entity.type
_entity.pdbx_description
1 polymer ?
#
loop_
_entity_poly.entity_id
_entity_poly.type
_entity_poly.pdbx_seq_one_letter_code
_entity_poly.pdbx_strand_id
1 'polypeptide(L)'
;MKRSRSAKAGPSQQKEDTKLAKTKANVAVLVSGGGTNLQAIIDAEKAGIITSGTIKLVISNNEKAYALQRAKDAGIASEVVLRKVTGSQEAFEKKLMETLAAYEIDLIVLAGFMTILTADFTSHYKNRIINVHPSLIPSFCGQGFYGLKVHEEALKKGVKVTGATVHFVNEIPDGGEIILQKAVDVLEGDTPEILQKRVMEQAEWKLLPAAVELVSEKIVSGKQA
;
A
#
# COMPACT_ATOMS: atom_id res chain seq x y z
N MET A 1 3.77 -67.76 38.24
CA MET A 1 2.76 -67.17 37.35
C MET A 1 2.46 -65.78 37.80
N LYS A 2 2.98 -64.71 37.13
CA LYS A 2 2.62 -63.32 37.31
C LYS A 2 2.38 -62.73 35.93
N ARG A 3 1.08 -62.39 35.69
CA ARG A 3 0.64 -61.76 34.43
C ARG A 3 0.91 -60.26 34.49
N SER A 4 1.72 -59.74 33.58
CA SER A 4 1.89 -58.30 33.35
C SER A 4 0.69 -57.72 32.60
N ARG A 5 0.08 -56.69 33.16
CA ARG A 5 -0.95 -55.89 32.48
C ARG A 5 -0.27 -54.80 31.62
N SER A 6 -0.44 -54.91 30.33
CA SER A 6 -0.10 -53.87 29.35
C SER A 6 -1.10 -52.72 29.47
N ALA A 7 -0.58 -51.54 29.75
CA ALA A 7 -1.36 -50.29 29.69
C ALA A 7 -1.44 -49.83 28.23
N LYS A 8 -2.64 -49.73 27.70
CA LYS A 8 -2.92 -49.07 26.40
C LYS A 8 -2.85 -47.57 26.59
N ALA A 9 -1.92 -46.92 25.91
CA ALA A 9 -1.92 -45.47 25.71
C ALA A 9 -3.06 -45.09 24.76
N GLY A 10 -3.93 -44.17 25.19
CA GLY A 10 -4.99 -43.62 24.38
C GLY A 10 -4.45 -42.61 23.37
N PRO A 11 -5.13 -42.36 22.25
CA PRO A 11 -4.66 -41.45 21.23
C PRO A 11 -4.77 -40.01 21.74
N SER A 12 -3.65 -39.30 21.72
CA SER A 12 -3.58 -37.86 21.94
C SER A 12 -4.34 -37.17 20.80
N GLN A 13 -5.46 -36.52 21.12
CA GLN A 13 -6.16 -35.63 20.22
C GLN A 13 -5.30 -34.38 19.98
N GLN A 14 -4.61 -34.35 18.83
CA GLN A 14 -4.10 -33.12 18.26
C GLN A 14 -5.30 -32.30 17.79
N LYS A 15 -5.59 -31.22 18.51
CA LYS A 15 -6.46 -30.16 18.00
C LYS A 15 -5.68 -29.44 16.90
N GLU A 16 -5.92 -29.82 15.66
CA GLU A 16 -5.63 -28.98 14.51
C GLU A 16 -6.58 -27.77 14.58
N ASP A 17 -6.03 -26.62 14.99
CA ASP A 17 -6.67 -25.32 14.77
C ASP A 17 -6.72 -25.07 13.26
N THR A 18 -7.78 -25.49 12.64
CA THR A 18 -8.09 -25.14 11.23
C THR A 18 -8.42 -23.64 11.20
N LYS A 19 -7.36 -22.82 11.02
CA LYS A 19 -7.53 -21.40 10.71
C LYS A 19 -8.29 -21.34 9.40
N LEU A 20 -9.57 -20.93 9.44
CA LEU A 20 -10.37 -20.73 8.22
C LEU A 20 -9.53 -19.90 7.23
N ALA A 21 -9.35 -20.40 6.02
CA ALA A 21 -8.61 -19.72 4.98
C ALA A 21 -9.24 -18.35 4.74
N LYS A 22 -8.45 -17.29 4.87
CA LYS A 22 -8.89 -15.91 4.67
C LYS A 22 -9.28 -15.73 3.20
N THR A 23 -10.48 -15.30 2.92
CA THR A 23 -11.00 -15.15 1.55
C THR A 23 -10.57 -13.86 0.89
N LYS A 24 -10.22 -12.84 1.67
CA LYS A 24 -9.70 -11.53 1.20
C LYS A 24 -8.60 -11.01 2.12
N ALA A 25 -7.63 -10.32 1.55
CA ALA A 25 -6.63 -9.58 2.31
C ALA A 25 -7.24 -8.28 2.86
N ASN A 26 -6.97 -7.96 4.12
CA ASN A 26 -7.33 -6.68 4.73
C ASN A 26 -6.32 -5.61 4.28
N VAL A 27 -6.79 -4.58 3.60
CA VAL A 27 -5.95 -3.51 3.04
C VAL A 27 -6.09 -2.24 3.87
N ALA A 28 -4.96 -1.64 4.26
CA ALA A 28 -4.91 -0.28 4.75
C ALA A 28 -4.33 0.65 3.69
N VAL A 29 -4.94 1.83 3.52
CA VAL A 29 -4.44 2.86 2.61
C VAL A 29 -3.97 4.06 3.42
N LEU A 30 -2.67 4.38 3.32
CA LEU A 30 -2.03 5.50 4.00
C LEU A 30 -1.99 6.71 3.08
N VAL A 31 -2.42 7.88 3.59
CA VAL A 31 -2.63 9.11 2.81
C VAL A 31 -2.13 10.34 3.56
N SER A 32 -1.84 11.44 2.84
CA SER A 32 -1.49 12.74 3.45
C SER A 32 -2.33 13.91 2.92
N GLY A 33 -3.07 13.74 1.82
CA GLY A 33 -3.71 14.85 1.12
C GLY A 33 -5.04 14.52 0.47
N GLY A 34 -5.20 14.86 -0.82
CA GLY A 34 -6.47 14.80 -1.56
C GLY A 34 -7.06 13.41 -1.77
N GLY A 35 -6.25 12.35 -1.80
CA GLY A 35 -6.68 10.96 -1.86
C GLY A 35 -7.25 10.52 -3.22
N THR A 36 -6.76 11.06 -4.33
CA THR A 36 -7.21 10.64 -5.67
C THR A 36 -6.86 9.18 -5.97
N ASN A 37 -5.69 8.72 -5.55
CA ASN A 37 -5.28 7.32 -5.63
C ASN A 37 -6.11 6.42 -4.70
N LEU A 38 -6.48 6.90 -3.49
CA LEU A 38 -7.44 6.20 -2.62
C LEU A 38 -8.79 6.04 -3.33
N GLN A 39 -9.30 7.11 -3.97
CA GLN A 39 -10.55 7.04 -4.72
C GLN A 39 -10.50 5.97 -5.82
N ALA A 40 -9.40 5.91 -6.57
CA ALA A 40 -9.24 4.90 -7.62
C ALA A 40 -9.30 3.47 -7.07
N ILE A 41 -8.73 3.20 -5.88
CA ILE A 41 -8.82 1.90 -5.23
C ILE A 41 -10.26 1.61 -4.77
N ILE A 42 -10.93 2.60 -4.16
CA ILE A 42 -12.34 2.47 -3.73
C ILE A 42 -13.26 2.14 -4.92
N ASP A 43 -13.09 2.86 -6.03
CA ASP A 43 -13.91 2.66 -7.23
C ASP A 43 -13.64 1.29 -7.86
N ALA A 44 -12.40 0.84 -7.86
CA ALA A 44 -12.01 -0.48 -8.36
C ALA A 44 -12.55 -1.63 -7.50
N GLU A 45 -12.59 -1.47 -6.17
CA GLU A 45 -13.22 -2.45 -5.27
C GLU A 45 -14.73 -2.53 -5.52
N LYS A 46 -15.41 -1.39 -5.64
CA LYS A 46 -16.83 -1.31 -5.95
C LYS A 46 -17.17 -1.90 -7.33
N ALA A 47 -16.30 -1.72 -8.31
CA ALA A 47 -16.45 -2.26 -9.66
C ALA A 47 -16.11 -3.75 -9.76
N GLY A 48 -15.65 -4.40 -8.69
CA GLY A 48 -15.25 -5.80 -8.69
C GLY A 48 -13.93 -6.08 -9.44
N ILE A 49 -13.10 -5.06 -9.62
CA ILE A 49 -11.74 -5.19 -10.15
C ILE A 49 -10.80 -5.71 -9.05
N ILE A 50 -11.01 -5.25 -7.81
CA ILE A 50 -10.33 -5.79 -6.63
C ILE A 50 -11.27 -6.80 -5.98
N THR A 51 -10.92 -8.08 -6.07
CA THR A 51 -11.72 -9.21 -5.57
C THR A 51 -11.04 -9.93 -4.41
N SER A 52 -9.71 -9.95 -4.38
CA SER A 52 -8.88 -10.63 -3.39
C SER A 52 -8.47 -9.75 -2.20
N GLY A 53 -8.70 -8.42 -2.31
CA GLY A 53 -8.48 -7.45 -1.24
C GLY A 53 -9.78 -6.76 -0.81
N THR A 54 -9.77 -6.16 0.38
CA THR A 54 -10.83 -5.25 0.82
C THR A 54 -10.23 -4.13 1.66
N ILE A 55 -10.63 -2.88 1.40
CA ILE A 55 -10.15 -1.72 2.16
C ILE A 55 -10.83 -1.74 3.54
N LYS A 56 -10.06 -2.01 4.58
CA LYS A 56 -10.53 -2.00 5.97
C LYS A 56 -10.30 -0.68 6.66
N LEU A 57 -9.24 0.02 6.27
CA LEU A 57 -8.78 1.18 7.01
C LEU A 57 -8.11 2.21 6.08
N VAL A 58 -8.39 3.48 6.32
CA VAL A 58 -7.62 4.60 5.79
C VAL A 58 -6.90 5.29 6.93
N ILE A 59 -5.59 5.47 6.84
CA ILE A 59 -4.82 6.20 7.86
C ILE A 59 -4.26 7.47 7.25
N SER A 60 -4.46 8.61 7.92
CA SER A 60 -3.85 9.86 7.53
C SER A 60 -2.87 10.38 8.59
N ASN A 61 -1.73 10.91 8.13
CA ASN A 61 -0.80 11.68 8.96
C ASN A 61 -1.14 13.19 8.99
N ASN A 62 -2.31 13.56 8.44
CA ASN A 62 -2.84 14.93 8.39
C ASN A 62 -4.35 14.92 8.64
N GLU A 63 -4.77 15.53 9.74
CA GLU A 63 -6.18 15.63 10.12
C GLU A 63 -7.08 16.37 9.12
N LYS A 64 -6.46 17.20 8.24
CA LYS A 64 -7.15 17.98 7.21
C LYS A 64 -7.13 17.32 5.83
N ALA A 65 -6.65 16.10 5.72
CA ALA A 65 -6.60 15.37 4.45
C ALA A 65 -8.01 15.11 3.92
N TYR A 66 -8.30 15.57 2.70
CA TYR A 66 -9.60 15.30 2.05
C TYR A 66 -9.85 13.81 1.82
N ALA A 67 -8.78 13.02 1.78
CA ALA A 67 -8.86 11.55 1.75
C ALA A 67 -9.71 10.95 2.88
N LEU A 68 -9.74 11.58 4.07
CA LEU A 68 -10.59 11.16 5.19
C LEU A 68 -12.09 11.32 4.86
N GLN A 69 -12.45 12.38 4.13
CA GLN A 69 -13.83 12.57 3.65
C GLN A 69 -14.20 11.48 2.63
N ARG A 70 -13.29 11.12 1.71
CA ARG A 70 -13.52 10.03 0.76
C ARG A 70 -13.76 8.69 1.46
N ALA A 71 -12.96 8.37 2.50
CA ALA A 71 -13.15 7.18 3.31
C ALA A 71 -14.53 7.17 3.98
N LYS A 72 -14.93 8.28 4.60
CA LYS A 72 -16.24 8.45 5.23
C LYS A 72 -17.38 8.24 4.22
N ASP A 73 -17.31 8.88 3.06
CA ASP A 73 -18.34 8.77 2.00
C ASP A 73 -18.45 7.35 1.44
N ALA A 74 -17.35 6.57 1.52
CA ALA A 74 -17.32 5.17 1.13
C ALA A 74 -17.69 4.20 2.27
N GLY A 75 -17.94 4.69 3.50
CA GLY A 75 -18.22 3.86 4.68
C GLY A 75 -17.00 3.07 5.19
N ILE A 76 -15.78 3.54 4.89
CA ILE A 76 -14.53 2.90 5.30
C ILE A 76 -14.04 3.54 6.61
N ALA A 77 -13.61 2.72 7.56
CA ALA A 77 -13.01 3.21 8.80
C ALA A 77 -11.77 4.07 8.51
N SER A 78 -11.60 5.15 9.28
CA SER A 78 -10.44 6.02 9.14
C SER A 78 -9.86 6.43 10.49
N GLU A 79 -8.53 6.51 10.54
CA GLU A 79 -7.76 6.90 11.71
C GLU A 79 -6.77 8.02 11.35
N VAL A 80 -6.45 8.84 12.34
CA VAL A 80 -5.45 9.91 12.19
C VAL A 80 -4.28 9.65 13.12
N VAL A 81 -3.10 9.48 12.56
CA VAL A 81 -1.86 9.28 13.32
C VAL A 81 -0.89 10.42 12.99
N LEU A 82 -0.71 11.33 13.94
CA LEU A 82 0.06 12.56 13.72
C LEU A 82 1.45 12.46 14.37
N ARG A 83 2.50 12.58 13.57
CA ARG A 83 3.89 12.60 14.07
C ARG A 83 4.12 13.71 15.10
N LYS A 84 3.52 14.89 14.90
CA LYS A 84 3.62 16.01 15.85
C LYS A 84 3.04 15.70 17.25
N VAL A 85 2.11 14.73 17.33
CA VAL A 85 1.47 14.31 18.59
C VAL A 85 2.27 13.19 19.27
N THR A 86 2.83 12.29 18.48
CA THR A 86 3.62 11.15 18.99
C THR A 86 5.03 11.55 19.42
N GLY A 87 5.56 12.70 18.95
CA GLY A 87 6.80 13.31 19.40
C GLY A 87 8.07 12.78 18.71
N SER A 88 8.12 11.51 18.33
CA SER A 88 9.27 10.93 17.62
C SER A 88 8.83 10.07 16.43
N GLN A 89 9.77 9.70 15.55
CA GLN A 89 9.51 8.80 14.45
C GLN A 89 9.15 7.39 14.95
N GLU A 90 9.87 6.90 15.94
CA GLU A 90 9.65 5.57 16.53
C GLU A 90 8.28 5.49 17.21
N ALA A 91 7.88 6.51 17.96
CA ALA A 91 6.56 6.56 18.61
C ALA A 91 5.44 6.67 17.57
N PHE A 92 5.66 7.40 16.47
CA PHE A 92 4.73 7.50 15.36
C PHE A 92 4.54 6.13 14.69
N GLU A 93 5.62 5.45 14.34
CA GLU A 93 5.56 4.14 13.68
C GLU A 93 5.01 3.05 14.60
N LYS A 94 5.36 3.09 15.90
CA LYS A 94 4.74 2.21 16.91
C LYS A 94 3.22 2.38 16.93
N LYS A 95 2.72 3.63 16.98
CA LYS A 95 1.29 3.91 16.96
C LYS A 95 0.65 3.44 15.65
N LEU A 96 1.34 3.60 14.52
CA LEU A 96 0.90 3.13 13.22
C LEU A 96 0.77 1.60 13.21
N MET A 97 1.79 0.87 13.73
CA MET A 97 1.78 -0.59 13.85
C MET A 97 0.66 -1.10 14.75
N GLU A 98 0.44 -0.46 15.92
CA GLU A 98 -0.67 -0.79 16.82
C GLU A 98 -2.03 -0.62 16.11
N THR A 99 -2.19 0.47 15.35
CA THR A 99 -3.41 0.73 14.59
C THR A 99 -3.61 -0.32 13.49
N LEU A 100 -2.57 -0.63 12.71
CA LEU A 100 -2.62 -1.65 11.66
C LEU A 100 -2.96 -3.04 12.21
N ALA A 101 -2.38 -3.39 13.37
CA ALA A 101 -2.65 -4.66 14.04
C ALA A 101 -4.09 -4.78 14.54
N ALA A 102 -4.67 -3.69 15.09
CA ALA A 102 -6.05 -3.66 15.56
C ALA A 102 -7.08 -3.94 14.45
N TYR A 103 -6.75 -3.62 13.21
CA TYR A 103 -7.58 -3.89 12.03
C TYR A 103 -7.14 -5.15 11.25
N GLU A 104 -6.20 -5.94 11.80
CA GLU A 104 -5.66 -7.16 11.18
C GLU A 104 -5.21 -6.96 9.73
N ILE A 105 -4.47 -5.87 9.46
CA ILE A 105 -4.05 -5.47 8.12
C ILE A 105 -3.01 -6.43 7.55
N ASP A 106 -3.25 -6.90 6.34
CA ASP A 106 -2.36 -7.78 5.58
C ASP A 106 -1.51 -7.01 4.56
N LEU A 107 -2.09 -5.99 3.91
CA LEU A 107 -1.44 -5.17 2.88
C LEU A 107 -1.57 -3.69 3.22
N ILE A 108 -0.46 -2.97 3.12
CA ILE A 108 -0.38 -1.52 3.29
C ILE A 108 -0.14 -0.87 1.94
N VAL A 109 -0.94 0.12 1.59
CA VAL A 109 -0.82 0.88 0.33
C VAL A 109 -0.48 2.33 0.66
N LEU A 110 0.66 2.81 0.20
CA LEU A 110 1.01 4.22 0.27
C LEU A 110 0.42 4.95 -0.94
N ALA A 111 -0.57 5.80 -0.71
CA ALA A 111 -1.29 6.54 -1.74
C ALA A 111 -1.10 8.06 -1.55
N GLY A 112 0.08 8.56 -1.85
CA GLY A 112 0.48 9.92 -1.56
C GLY A 112 0.74 10.14 -0.06
N PHE A 113 1.36 9.18 0.60
CA PHE A 113 1.78 9.27 1.99
C PHE A 113 3.18 9.88 2.08
N MET A 114 3.27 11.08 2.67
CA MET A 114 4.48 11.92 2.61
C MET A 114 5.49 11.67 3.73
N THR A 115 5.27 10.66 4.58
CA THR A 115 6.22 10.29 5.63
C THR A 115 7.11 9.14 5.15
N ILE A 116 8.43 9.33 5.23
CA ILE A 116 9.40 8.24 5.01
C ILE A 116 9.33 7.30 6.22
N LEU A 117 9.20 6.01 5.94
CA LEU A 117 9.15 4.94 6.93
C LEU A 117 10.56 4.40 7.19
N THR A 118 10.83 4.00 8.43
CA THR A 118 12.14 3.47 8.81
C THR A 118 12.38 2.05 8.30
N ALA A 119 13.64 1.60 8.34
CA ALA A 119 14.02 0.23 8.04
C ALA A 119 13.31 -0.78 8.94
N ASP A 120 13.13 -0.46 10.23
CA ASP A 120 12.45 -1.33 11.19
C ASP A 120 10.98 -1.54 10.80
N PHE A 121 10.28 -0.46 10.43
CA PHE A 121 8.89 -0.54 9.97
C PHE A 121 8.78 -1.33 8.67
N THR A 122 9.60 -1.01 7.66
CA THR A 122 9.53 -1.66 6.35
C THR A 122 9.92 -3.14 6.40
N SER A 123 10.88 -3.49 7.24
CA SER A 123 11.29 -4.90 7.47
C SER A 123 10.20 -5.71 8.16
N HIS A 124 9.46 -5.11 9.12
CA HIS A 124 8.34 -5.78 9.79
C HIS A 124 7.21 -6.15 8.82
N TYR A 125 6.98 -5.29 7.82
CA TYR A 125 5.97 -5.52 6.78
C TYR A 125 6.60 -5.87 5.42
N LYS A 126 7.71 -6.61 5.41
CA LYS A 126 8.41 -7.01 4.18
C LYS A 126 7.43 -7.62 3.17
N ASN A 127 7.47 -7.14 1.92
CA ASN A 127 6.59 -7.53 0.82
C ASN A 127 5.08 -7.33 1.09
N ARG A 128 4.74 -6.47 2.05
CA ARG A 128 3.35 -6.11 2.40
C ARG A 128 3.11 -4.61 2.40
N ILE A 129 4.04 -3.82 1.88
CA ILE A 129 3.86 -2.38 1.65
C ILE A 129 4.10 -2.12 0.18
N ILE A 130 3.16 -1.48 -0.49
CA ILE A 130 3.29 -1.03 -1.87
C ILE A 130 3.12 0.48 -1.97
N ASN A 131 3.81 1.10 -2.93
CA ASN A 131 3.72 2.54 -3.20
C ASN A 131 3.53 2.78 -4.69
N VAL A 132 2.83 3.84 -5.05
CA VAL A 132 2.77 4.36 -6.41
C VAL A 132 3.64 5.61 -6.51
N HIS A 133 4.60 5.60 -7.44
CA HIS A 133 5.47 6.73 -7.74
C HIS A 133 5.19 7.24 -9.16
N PRO A 134 5.04 8.57 -9.37
CA PRO A 134 4.57 9.14 -10.65
C PRO A 134 5.69 9.29 -11.69
N SER A 135 6.59 8.31 -11.80
CA SER A 135 7.58 8.19 -12.86
C SER A 135 7.86 6.74 -13.23
N LEU A 136 8.62 6.53 -14.31
CA LEU A 136 9.19 5.23 -14.65
C LEU A 136 10.52 5.06 -13.87
N ILE A 137 10.48 4.43 -12.70
CA ILE A 137 11.69 4.11 -11.93
C ILE A 137 12.67 3.32 -12.81
N PRO A 138 13.98 3.65 -12.83
CA PRO A 138 14.71 4.48 -11.86
C PRO A 138 14.82 5.98 -12.21
N SER A 139 14.07 6.50 -13.17
CA SER A 139 14.09 7.92 -13.51
C SER A 139 13.24 8.76 -12.57
N PHE A 140 13.70 9.96 -12.19
CA PHE A 140 12.96 10.94 -11.39
C PHE A 140 12.34 10.37 -10.12
N CYS A 141 13.10 9.58 -9.38
CA CYS A 141 12.68 8.91 -8.14
C CYS A 141 13.70 9.09 -7.01
N GLY A 142 13.36 8.62 -5.82
CA GLY A 142 14.20 8.72 -4.64
C GLY A 142 14.04 10.04 -3.89
N GLN A 143 15.00 10.34 -3.02
CA GLN A 143 14.92 11.48 -2.11
C GLN A 143 14.72 12.81 -2.85
N GLY A 144 13.65 13.52 -2.49
CA GLY A 144 13.34 14.83 -3.06
C GLY A 144 12.46 14.80 -4.32
N PHE A 145 12.15 13.64 -4.87
CA PHE A 145 11.21 13.49 -5.99
C PHE A 145 9.81 13.10 -5.48
N TYR A 146 8.91 14.05 -5.42
CA TYR A 146 7.51 13.84 -5.03
C TYR A 146 6.58 14.91 -5.61
N GLY A 147 5.31 14.55 -5.75
CA GLY A 147 4.26 15.45 -6.20
C GLY A 147 4.56 16.08 -7.56
N LEU A 148 4.34 17.38 -7.69
CA LEU A 148 4.50 18.12 -8.95
C LEU A 148 5.96 18.16 -9.43
N LYS A 149 6.92 18.14 -8.50
CA LYS A 149 8.35 18.23 -8.80
C LYS A 149 8.84 17.11 -9.73
N VAL A 150 8.26 15.93 -9.66
CA VAL A 150 8.60 14.82 -10.57
C VAL A 150 8.32 15.21 -12.01
N HIS A 151 7.19 15.84 -12.28
CA HIS A 151 6.77 16.27 -13.61
C HIS A 151 7.55 17.50 -14.08
N GLU A 152 7.86 18.44 -13.18
CA GLU A 152 8.74 19.58 -13.46
C GLU A 152 10.11 19.13 -13.96
N GLU A 153 10.74 18.18 -13.25
CA GLU A 153 12.07 17.69 -13.62
C GLU A 153 12.04 16.82 -14.90
N ALA A 154 10.96 16.07 -15.13
CA ALA A 154 10.75 15.33 -16.37
C ALA A 154 10.66 16.28 -17.59
N LEU A 155 9.86 17.33 -17.50
CA LEU A 155 9.73 18.36 -18.53
C LEU A 155 11.04 19.12 -18.74
N LYS A 156 11.69 19.54 -17.67
CA LYS A 156 13.00 20.22 -17.74
C LYS A 156 14.09 19.38 -18.40
N LYS A 157 14.07 18.08 -18.17
CA LYS A 157 15.00 17.14 -18.83
C LYS A 157 14.66 16.92 -20.31
N GLY A 158 13.42 17.22 -20.72
CA GLY A 158 12.96 17.07 -22.10
C GLY A 158 12.67 15.63 -22.51
N VAL A 159 12.33 14.75 -21.55
CA VAL A 159 11.94 13.37 -21.86
C VAL A 159 10.67 13.36 -22.69
N LYS A 160 10.53 12.36 -23.57
CA LYS A 160 9.35 12.21 -24.43
C LYS A 160 8.33 11.23 -23.85
N VAL A 161 8.78 10.41 -22.87
CA VAL A 161 7.97 9.41 -22.18
C VAL A 161 8.26 9.50 -20.68
N THR A 162 7.23 9.50 -19.89
CA THR A 162 7.24 9.34 -18.44
C THR A 162 6.22 8.24 -18.05
N GLY A 163 5.68 8.24 -16.86
CA GLY A 163 4.67 7.27 -16.47
C GLY A 163 4.51 7.14 -14.97
N ALA A 164 4.08 5.96 -14.53
CA ALA A 164 4.02 5.62 -13.12
C ALA A 164 4.58 4.21 -12.86
N THR A 165 5.03 4.00 -11.65
CA THR A 165 5.55 2.73 -11.13
C THR A 165 4.84 2.38 -9.84
N VAL A 166 4.35 1.14 -9.70
CA VAL A 166 3.99 0.55 -8.41
C VAL A 166 5.08 -0.43 -8.02
N HIS A 167 5.58 -0.30 -6.80
CA HIS A 167 6.71 -1.09 -6.29
C HIS A 167 6.49 -1.46 -4.83
N PHE A 168 7.18 -2.50 -4.36
CA PHE A 168 7.28 -2.78 -2.94
C PHE A 168 8.13 -1.71 -2.24
N VAL A 169 7.82 -1.43 -0.98
CA VAL A 169 8.55 -0.44 -0.19
C VAL A 169 9.57 -1.14 0.70
N ASN A 170 10.80 -0.62 0.68
CA ASN A 170 11.90 -0.98 1.57
C ASN A 170 12.49 0.30 2.22
N GLU A 171 13.65 0.19 2.85
CA GLU A 171 14.34 1.31 3.51
C GLU A 171 14.91 2.37 2.56
N ILE A 172 14.98 2.04 1.26
CA ILE A 172 15.49 2.96 0.23
C ILE A 172 14.28 3.63 -0.44
N PRO A 173 14.14 4.97 -0.40
CA PRO A 173 13.05 5.66 -1.09
C PRO A 173 12.98 5.25 -2.57
N ASP A 174 11.82 4.74 -2.98
CA ASP A 174 11.51 4.22 -4.31
C ASP A 174 12.45 3.09 -4.81
N GLY A 175 13.16 2.42 -3.88
CA GLY A 175 14.19 1.43 -4.19
C GLY A 175 13.75 -0.04 -4.15
N GLY A 176 12.48 -0.32 -3.83
CA GLY A 176 11.97 -1.69 -3.75
C GLY A 176 11.65 -2.30 -5.11
N GLU A 177 11.39 -3.61 -5.12
CA GLU A 177 11.06 -4.38 -6.32
C GLU A 177 9.83 -3.81 -7.03
N ILE A 178 9.94 -3.63 -8.34
CA ILE A 178 8.87 -3.11 -9.20
C ILE A 178 7.82 -4.20 -9.41
N ILE A 179 6.55 -3.84 -9.18
CA ILE A 179 5.40 -4.71 -9.41
C ILE A 179 4.81 -4.45 -10.79
N LEU A 180 4.49 -3.19 -11.09
CA LEU A 180 3.88 -2.77 -12.34
C LEU A 180 4.40 -1.40 -12.78
N GLN A 181 4.52 -1.20 -14.08
CA GLN A 181 4.83 0.10 -14.68
C GLN A 181 3.94 0.38 -15.88
N LYS A 182 3.67 1.66 -16.13
CA LYS A 182 2.97 2.12 -17.32
C LYS A 182 3.53 3.44 -17.83
N ALA A 183 3.89 3.42 -19.10
CA ALA A 183 4.37 4.59 -19.82
C ALA A 183 3.24 5.55 -20.19
N VAL A 184 3.56 6.84 -20.22
CA VAL A 184 2.68 7.96 -20.61
C VAL A 184 3.51 8.94 -21.43
N ASP A 185 2.98 9.38 -22.57
CA ASP A 185 3.65 10.34 -23.43
C ASP A 185 3.69 11.74 -22.83
N VAL A 186 4.82 12.43 -23.02
CA VAL A 186 4.98 13.85 -22.76
C VAL A 186 4.71 14.59 -24.08
N LEU A 187 3.71 15.46 -24.07
CA LEU A 187 3.26 16.19 -25.25
C LEU A 187 3.87 17.59 -25.31
N GLU A 188 3.98 18.14 -26.50
CA GLU A 188 4.42 19.51 -26.69
C GLU A 188 3.44 20.49 -26.03
N GLY A 189 3.99 21.46 -25.28
CA GLY A 189 3.20 22.42 -24.51
C GLY A 189 2.68 21.91 -23.17
N ASP A 190 3.05 20.73 -22.72
CA ASP A 190 2.69 20.27 -21.37
C ASP A 190 3.26 21.19 -20.29
N THR A 191 2.39 21.55 -19.33
CA THR A 191 2.81 22.07 -18.03
C THR A 191 2.96 20.92 -17.03
N PRO A 192 3.66 21.10 -15.90
CA PRO A 192 3.76 20.08 -14.86
C PRO A 192 2.40 19.55 -14.40
N GLU A 193 1.39 20.43 -14.26
CA GLU A 193 0.03 20.09 -13.82
C GLU A 193 -0.71 19.26 -14.88
N ILE A 194 -0.56 19.62 -16.17
CA ILE A 194 -1.17 18.86 -17.27
C ILE A 194 -0.57 17.46 -17.34
N LEU A 195 0.76 17.38 -17.26
CA LEU A 195 1.47 16.09 -17.28
C LEU A 195 1.11 15.25 -16.04
N GLN A 196 1.08 15.85 -14.84
CA GLN A 196 0.65 15.17 -13.62
C GLN A 196 -0.75 14.58 -13.77
N LYS A 197 -1.71 15.37 -14.22
CA LYS A 197 -3.08 14.90 -14.43
C LYS A 197 -3.13 13.74 -15.40
N ARG A 198 -2.40 13.82 -16.53
CA ARG A 198 -2.33 12.73 -17.51
C ARG A 198 -1.72 11.45 -16.91
N VAL A 199 -0.64 11.56 -16.16
CA VAL A 199 -0.01 10.40 -15.49
C VAL A 199 -0.96 9.78 -14.48
N MET A 200 -1.67 10.59 -13.68
CA MET A 200 -2.69 10.09 -12.76
C MET A 200 -3.79 9.30 -13.48
N GLU A 201 -4.39 9.88 -14.53
CA GLU A 201 -5.54 9.29 -15.25
C GLU A 201 -5.15 8.07 -16.10
N GLN A 202 -3.99 8.14 -16.77
CA GLN A 202 -3.58 7.10 -17.71
C GLN A 202 -2.79 5.97 -17.05
N ALA A 203 -2.07 6.24 -15.95
CA ALA A 203 -1.20 5.28 -15.30
C ALA A 203 -1.58 5.01 -13.83
N GLU A 204 -1.46 5.96 -12.91
CA GLU A 204 -1.58 5.70 -11.47
C GLU A 204 -2.91 5.06 -11.08
N TRP A 205 -4.05 5.63 -11.52
CA TRP A 205 -5.40 5.15 -11.19
C TRP A 205 -5.76 3.80 -11.80
N LYS A 206 -4.91 3.26 -12.67
CA LYS A 206 -5.04 1.93 -13.26
C LYS A 206 -4.08 0.94 -12.62
N LEU A 207 -2.82 1.38 -12.45
CA LEU A 207 -1.77 0.51 -11.92
C LEU A 207 -1.97 0.17 -10.45
N LEU A 208 -2.31 1.19 -9.63
CA LEU A 208 -2.40 0.98 -8.20
C LEU A 208 -3.51 0.00 -7.81
N PRO A 209 -4.75 0.10 -8.33
CA PRO A 209 -5.77 -0.93 -8.11
C PRO A 209 -5.36 -2.33 -8.60
N ALA A 210 -4.72 -2.41 -9.78
CA ALA A 210 -4.23 -3.68 -10.32
C ALA A 210 -3.15 -4.32 -9.43
N ALA A 211 -2.24 -3.51 -8.88
CA ALA A 211 -1.23 -3.99 -7.94
C ALA A 211 -1.84 -4.42 -6.60
N VAL A 212 -2.86 -3.70 -6.10
CA VAL A 212 -3.60 -4.10 -4.89
C VAL A 212 -4.23 -5.48 -5.10
N GLU A 213 -4.89 -5.72 -6.22
CA GLU A 213 -5.47 -7.05 -6.52
C GLU A 213 -4.38 -8.12 -6.59
N LEU A 214 -3.32 -7.89 -7.39
CA LEU A 214 -2.25 -8.84 -7.59
C LEU A 214 -1.56 -9.26 -6.28
N VAL A 215 -1.24 -8.29 -5.40
CA VAL A 215 -0.57 -8.57 -4.12
C VAL A 215 -1.54 -9.20 -3.13
N SER A 216 -2.80 -8.75 -3.10
CA SER A 216 -3.84 -9.37 -2.26
C SER A 216 -4.07 -10.83 -2.62
N GLU A 217 -4.13 -11.18 -3.91
CA GLU A 217 -4.26 -12.56 -4.38
C GLU A 217 -3.09 -13.43 -3.90
N LYS A 218 -1.85 -12.93 -4.00
CA LYS A 218 -0.67 -13.64 -3.50
C LYS A 218 -0.76 -13.88 -1.98
N ILE A 219 -1.16 -12.86 -1.21
CA ILE A 219 -1.31 -12.96 0.25
C ILE A 219 -2.35 -14.04 0.61
N VAL A 220 -3.53 -14.00 -0.02
CA VAL A 220 -4.62 -14.95 0.27
C VAL A 220 -4.28 -16.38 -0.16
N SER A 221 -3.57 -16.55 -1.29
CA SER A 221 -3.14 -17.86 -1.78
C SER A 221 -1.95 -18.46 -1.03
N GLY A 222 -1.35 -17.73 -0.06
CA GLY A 222 -0.15 -18.17 0.67
C GLY A 222 1.11 -18.25 -0.20
N LYS A 223 1.10 -17.71 -1.41
CA LYS A 223 2.27 -17.56 -2.27
C LYS A 223 3.10 -16.38 -1.75
N GLN A 224 4.42 -16.53 -1.68
CA GLN A 224 5.29 -15.39 -1.37
C GLN A 224 5.08 -14.28 -2.40
N ALA A 225 4.82 -13.06 -1.89
CA ALA A 225 4.70 -11.87 -2.71
C ALA A 225 6.08 -11.45 -3.22
#